data_159bdfd8b1c65362128656fc69bb4c13
#
_entry.id   159bdfd8b1c65362128656fc69bb4c13
#
_cell.length_a   1.000
_cell.length_b   1.000
_cell.length_c   1.000
_cell.angle_alpha   90.00
_cell.angle_beta   90.00
_cell.angle_gamma   90.00
#
_symmetry.space_group_name_H-M   'P 1'
#
loop_
_entity.id
_entity.type
_entity.pdbx_description
1 polymer ?
#
loop_
_entity_poly.entity_id
_entity_poly.type
_entity_poly.pdbx_seq_one_letter_code
_entity_poly.pdbx_strand_id
1 'polypeptide(L)'
;MTMPLDDFNNLSTPRPTGLAVLQKIALGFEVVLLVLAGIGLFFKIMSFPYANELLIVSFTSLPMIYLFLPILLFKSKKGAAHLLAHLVGVFLFVAIISVLFKLMSWPFGNEMTLSALYFSIPIGLTLIVLAFVNFKDQEKRNFYLRMGLRYSIVVLLLFIF
;
A
#
# COMPACT_ATOMS: atom_id res chain seq x y z
N MET A 1 31.28 -40.37 23.68
CA MET A 1 30.79 -39.05 24.09
C MET A 1 29.54 -38.81 23.24
N THR A 2 28.37 -39.27 23.76
CA THR A 2 27.08 -39.20 23.04
C THR A 2 26.41 -37.90 23.43
N MET A 3 26.21 -37.02 22.45
CA MET A 3 25.38 -35.80 22.63
C MET A 3 23.97 -36.22 23.01
N PRO A 4 23.36 -35.59 24.02
CA PRO A 4 21.98 -35.85 24.38
C PRO A 4 21.04 -35.36 23.24
N LEU A 5 20.08 -36.23 22.90
CA LEU A 5 19.08 -36.03 21.85
C LEU A 5 18.05 -34.91 22.18
N ASP A 6 18.15 -34.26 23.32
CA ASP A 6 17.20 -33.27 23.81
C ASP A 6 17.43 -31.85 23.22
N ASP A 7 18.58 -31.62 22.56
CA ASP A 7 18.87 -30.30 21.96
C ASP A 7 18.18 -30.04 20.61
N PHE A 8 17.59 -31.03 19.97
CA PHE A 8 16.89 -30.85 18.69
C PHE A 8 15.49 -30.27 18.84
N ASN A 9 14.89 -30.32 20.04
CA ASN A 9 13.54 -29.77 20.26
C ASN A 9 13.53 -28.26 20.61
N ASN A 10 14.70 -27.62 20.78
CA ASN A 10 14.86 -26.20 21.02
C ASN A 10 15.22 -25.40 19.77
N LEU A 11 14.96 -25.92 18.58
CA LEU A 11 14.80 -25.08 17.39
C LEU A 11 13.51 -24.25 17.56
N SER A 12 13.53 -23.39 18.57
CA SER A 12 12.55 -22.34 18.74
C SER A 12 12.46 -21.59 17.42
N THR A 13 11.35 -21.77 16.71
CA THR A 13 10.98 -20.89 15.61
C THR A 13 11.24 -19.47 16.08
N PRO A 14 12.08 -18.68 15.40
CA PRO A 14 12.44 -17.36 15.87
C PRO A 14 11.15 -16.57 16.09
N ARG A 15 10.92 -16.15 17.34
CA ARG A 15 9.73 -15.36 17.70
C ARG A 15 9.67 -14.20 16.74
N PRO A 16 8.53 -13.99 16.07
CA PRO A 16 8.42 -12.89 15.10
C PRO A 16 8.76 -11.59 15.83
N THR A 17 9.74 -10.87 15.32
CA THR A 17 10.10 -9.56 15.86
C THR A 17 8.84 -8.68 15.84
N GLY A 18 8.66 -7.78 16.82
CA GLY A 18 7.47 -6.93 16.92
C GLY A 18 7.12 -6.22 15.59
N LEU A 19 8.14 -5.86 14.79
CA LEU A 19 7.99 -5.34 13.43
C LEU A 19 7.29 -6.33 12.47
N ALA A 20 7.58 -7.62 12.55
CA ALA A 20 6.94 -8.61 11.68
C ALA A 20 5.46 -8.82 12.06
N VAL A 21 5.13 -8.68 13.33
CA VAL A 21 3.74 -8.71 13.81
C VAL A 21 2.98 -7.47 13.31
N LEU A 22 3.55 -6.27 13.49
CA LEU A 22 2.98 -5.02 13.00
C LEU A 22 2.75 -5.05 11.48
N GLN A 23 3.69 -5.59 10.72
CA GLN A 23 3.57 -5.76 9.28
C GLN A 23 2.38 -6.65 8.90
N LYS A 24 2.20 -7.79 9.58
CA LYS A 24 1.05 -8.68 9.36
C LYS A 24 -0.27 -8.00 9.71
N ILE A 25 -0.32 -7.27 10.81
CA ILE A 25 -1.49 -6.50 11.23
C ILE A 25 -1.82 -5.44 10.17
N ALA A 26 -0.85 -4.64 9.75
CA ALA A 26 -1.05 -3.60 8.73
C ALA A 26 -1.56 -4.17 7.40
N LEU A 27 -1.02 -5.32 6.95
CA LEU A 27 -1.50 -6.01 5.75
C LEU A 27 -2.92 -6.55 5.93
N GLY A 28 -3.26 -7.06 7.12
CA GLY A 28 -4.63 -7.49 7.43
C GLY A 28 -5.63 -6.34 7.38
N PHE A 29 -5.27 -5.20 7.97
CA PHE A 29 -6.08 -3.97 7.90
C PHE A 29 -6.22 -3.44 6.47
N GLU A 30 -5.15 -3.46 5.66
CA GLU A 30 -5.19 -3.10 4.26
C GLU A 30 -6.27 -3.90 3.50
N VAL A 31 -6.29 -5.22 3.67
CA VAL A 31 -7.28 -6.09 3.02
C VAL A 31 -8.70 -5.76 3.47
N VAL A 32 -8.92 -5.58 4.78
CA VAL A 32 -10.24 -5.22 5.32
C VAL A 32 -10.72 -3.88 4.74
N LEU A 33 -9.85 -2.87 4.70
CA LEU A 33 -10.22 -1.56 4.15
C LEU A 33 -10.47 -1.59 2.64
N LEU A 34 -9.73 -2.42 1.90
CA LEU A 34 -9.98 -2.62 0.46
C LEU A 34 -11.34 -3.28 0.21
N VAL A 35 -11.71 -4.27 1.04
CA VAL A 35 -13.04 -4.90 0.97
C VAL A 35 -14.13 -3.90 1.31
N LEU A 36 -13.96 -3.09 2.38
CA LEU A 36 -14.90 -2.04 2.73
C LEU A 36 -15.03 -0.98 1.64
N ALA A 37 -13.93 -0.58 1.00
CA ALA A 37 -13.94 0.33 -0.13
C ALA A 37 -14.73 -0.25 -1.31
N GLY A 38 -14.53 -1.54 -1.63
CA GLY A 38 -15.27 -2.25 -2.67
C GLY A 38 -16.78 -2.31 -2.38
N ILE A 39 -17.15 -2.62 -1.14
CA ILE A 39 -18.57 -2.62 -0.70
C ILE A 39 -19.13 -1.20 -0.79
N GLY A 40 -18.39 -0.19 -0.34
CA GLY A 40 -18.81 1.21 -0.41
C GLY A 40 -19.04 1.68 -1.84
N LEU A 41 -18.15 1.31 -2.77
CA LEU A 41 -18.31 1.60 -4.20
C LEU A 41 -19.54 0.90 -4.78
N PHE A 42 -19.75 -0.38 -4.47
CA PHE A 42 -20.93 -1.12 -4.88
C PHE A 42 -22.22 -0.47 -4.37
N PHE A 43 -22.25 -0.10 -3.09
CA PHE A 43 -23.40 0.60 -2.48
C PHE A 43 -23.63 1.98 -3.14
N LYS A 44 -22.55 2.69 -3.51
CA LYS A 44 -22.66 3.98 -4.20
C LYS A 44 -23.31 3.82 -5.57
N ILE A 45 -22.90 2.80 -6.34
CA ILE A 45 -23.48 2.49 -7.66
C ILE A 45 -24.96 2.10 -7.54
N MET A 46 -25.29 1.32 -6.52
CA MET A 46 -26.66 0.86 -6.28
C MET A 46 -27.53 1.88 -5.52
N SER A 47 -26.98 3.07 -5.21
CA SER A 47 -27.67 4.10 -4.43
C SER A 47 -28.16 3.61 -3.05
N PHE A 48 -27.46 2.66 -2.43
CA PHE A 48 -27.79 2.19 -1.09
C PHE A 48 -27.42 3.21 -0.01
N PRO A 49 -28.13 3.22 1.12
CA PRO A 49 -27.79 4.05 2.27
C PRO A 49 -26.42 3.66 2.83
N TYR A 50 -25.77 4.59 3.54
CA TYR A 50 -24.45 4.42 4.16
C TYR A 50 -23.26 4.21 3.19
N ALA A 51 -23.46 4.34 1.87
CA ALA A 51 -22.39 4.24 0.87
C ALA A 51 -21.29 5.27 1.10
N ASN A 52 -21.69 6.51 1.39
CA ASN A 52 -20.75 7.62 1.61
C ASN A 52 -19.92 7.41 2.88
N GLU A 53 -20.52 6.95 3.96
CA GLU A 53 -19.85 6.66 5.22
C GLU A 53 -18.80 5.56 5.07
N LEU A 54 -19.15 4.48 4.40
CA LEU A 54 -18.22 3.38 4.10
C LEU A 54 -17.05 3.85 3.25
N LEU A 55 -17.30 4.67 2.22
CA LEU A 55 -16.27 5.24 1.38
C LEU A 55 -15.36 6.19 2.15
N ILE A 56 -15.93 7.10 2.95
CA ILE A 56 -15.14 8.03 3.77
C ILE A 56 -14.25 7.25 4.73
N VAL A 57 -14.78 6.29 5.49
CA VAL A 57 -13.99 5.50 6.44
C VAL A 57 -12.88 4.72 5.74
N SER A 58 -13.18 4.01 4.65
CA SER A 58 -12.19 3.19 3.96
C SER A 58 -11.14 4.04 3.24
N PHE A 59 -11.54 5.08 2.50
CA PHE A 59 -10.63 5.92 1.72
C PHE A 59 -9.89 6.98 2.55
N THR A 60 -10.23 7.21 3.81
CA THR A 60 -9.41 8.00 4.73
C THR A 60 -8.43 7.13 5.52
N SER A 61 -8.84 5.93 5.89
CA SER A 61 -7.99 5.02 6.67
C SER A 61 -6.93 4.32 5.83
N LEU A 62 -7.26 3.92 4.60
CA LEU A 62 -6.34 3.23 3.69
C LEU A 62 -5.07 4.05 3.36
N PRO A 63 -5.16 5.36 3.03
CA PRO A 63 -3.98 6.18 2.78
C PRO A 63 -3.05 6.30 3.99
N MET A 64 -3.59 6.31 5.20
CA MET A 64 -2.79 6.33 6.43
C MET A 64 -1.89 5.10 6.52
N ILE A 65 -2.42 3.91 6.17
CA ILE A 65 -1.61 2.69 6.10
C ILE A 65 -0.49 2.85 5.08
N TYR A 66 -0.75 3.43 3.91
CA TYR A 66 0.26 3.59 2.87
C TYR A 66 1.35 4.60 3.21
N LEU A 67 1.09 5.59 4.06
CA LEU A 67 2.13 6.45 4.60
C LEU A 67 3.13 5.70 5.49
N PHE A 68 2.63 4.77 6.30
CA PHE A 68 3.46 4.01 7.25
C PHE A 68 4.01 2.71 6.68
N LEU A 69 3.37 2.16 5.65
CA LEU A 69 3.73 0.89 5.02
C LEU A 69 5.19 0.82 4.54
N PRO A 70 5.77 1.88 3.94
CA PRO A 70 7.19 1.88 3.57
C PRO A 70 8.11 1.66 4.75
N ILE A 71 7.81 2.24 5.90
CA ILE A 71 8.60 2.10 7.13
C ILE A 71 8.51 0.66 7.65
N LEU A 72 7.32 0.06 7.56
CA LEU A 72 7.06 -1.30 8.03
C LEU A 72 7.61 -2.37 7.09
N LEU A 73 7.58 -2.13 5.78
CA LEU A 73 8.05 -3.09 4.78
C LEU A 73 9.56 -3.04 4.56
N PHE A 74 10.19 -1.87 4.75
CA PHE A 74 11.62 -1.70 4.59
C PHE A 74 12.36 -1.96 5.90
N LYS A 75 12.70 -3.21 6.14
CA LYS A 75 13.54 -3.64 7.27
C LYS A 75 15.02 -3.25 7.08
N SER A 76 15.41 -2.82 5.90
CA SER A 76 16.80 -2.67 5.49
C SER A 76 17.15 -1.25 5.08
N LYS A 77 18.07 -0.69 5.86
CA LYS A 77 19.15 0.23 5.44
C LYS A 77 18.74 1.55 4.77
N LYS A 78 19.16 2.61 5.42
CA LYS A 78 19.30 3.98 4.94
C LYS A 78 19.79 4.00 3.48
N GLY A 79 18.99 4.55 2.56
CA GLY A 79 19.39 4.68 1.16
C GLY A 79 18.27 5.22 0.28
N ALA A 80 18.59 5.48 -0.98
CA ALA A 80 17.66 6.02 -2.00
C ALA A 80 16.37 5.21 -2.12
N ALA A 81 16.42 3.90 -1.91
CA ALA A 81 15.25 3.02 -1.92
C ALA A 81 14.22 3.33 -0.82
N HIS A 82 14.69 3.74 0.37
CA HIS A 82 13.82 4.13 1.47
C HIS A 82 13.11 5.46 1.19
N LEU A 83 13.84 6.44 0.65
CA LEU A 83 13.28 7.72 0.22
C LEU A 83 12.22 7.52 -0.86
N LEU A 84 12.50 6.69 -1.86
CA LEU A 84 11.54 6.38 -2.91
C LEU A 84 10.28 5.70 -2.37
N ALA A 85 10.43 4.76 -1.44
CA ALA A 85 9.29 4.10 -0.81
C ALA A 85 8.38 5.10 -0.09
N HIS A 86 8.96 6.11 0.58
CA HIS A 86 8.20 7.20 1.19
C HIS A 86 7.49 8.06 0.15
N LEU A 87 8.18 8.42 -0.95
CA LEU A 87 7.57 9.18 -2.04
C LEU A 87 6.37 8.45 -2.64
N VAL A 88 6.50 7.13 -2.85
CA VAL A 88 5.38 6.29 -3.32
C VAL A 88 4.25 6.26 -2.29
N GLY A 89 4.55 6.14 -1.00
CA GLY A 89 3.56 6.17 0.07
C GLY A 89 2.77 7.48 0.11
N VAL A 90 3.48 8.62 0.04
CA VAL A 90 2.86 9.96 -0.03
C VAL A 90 2.02 10.10 -1.30
N PHE A 91 2.53 9.63 -2.43
CA PHE A 91 1.75 9.64 -3.67
C PHE A 91 0.46 8.84 -3.55
N LEU A 92 0.53 7.60 -3.04
CA LEU A 92 -0.65 6.76 -2.83
C LEU A 92 -1.66 7.43 -1.89
N PHE A 93 -1.17 8.09 -0.83
CA PHE A 93 -2.02 8.87 0.06
C PHE A 93 -2.80 9.95 -0.70
N VAL A 94 -2.10 10.81 -1.44
CA VAL A 94 -2.73 11.91 -2.21
C VAL A 94 -3.67 11.36 -3.27
N ALA A 95 -3.27 10.32 -3.99
CA ALA A 95 -4.05 9.71 -5.05
C ALA A 95 -5.38 9.11 -4.55
N ILE A 96 -5.36 8.39 -3.43
CA ILE A 96 -6.57 7.80 -2.85
C ILE A 96 -7.50 8.88 -2.30
N ILE A 97 -6.96 9.91 -1.65
CA ILE A 97 -7.77 11.06 -1.19
C ILE A 97 -8.41 11.79 -2.38
N SER A 98 -7.69 11.96 -3.51
CA SER A 98 -8.25 12.58 -4.70
C SER A 98 -9.42 11.77 -5.29
N VAL A 99 -9.33 10.44 -5.30
CA VAL A 99 -10.44 9.57 -5.71
C VAL A 99 -11.65 9.77 -4.78
N LEU A 100 -11.43 9.85 -3.47
CA LEU A 100 -12.51 10.13 -2.52
C LEU A 100 -13.20 11.46 -2.81
N PHE A 101 -12.43 12.55 -3.00
CA PHE A 101 -12.98 13.88 -3.31
C PHE A 101 -13.83 13.84 -4.58
N LYS A 102 -13.38 13.13 -5.60
CA LYS A 102 -14.12 12.99 -6.85
C LYS A 102 -15.39 12.15 -6.67
N LEU A 103 -15.33 11.04 -5.95
CA LEU A 103 -16.48 10.20 -5.65
C LEU A 103 -17.56 10.93 -4.84
N MET A 104 -17.13 11.82 -3.93
CA MET A 104 -18.04 12.63 -3.10
C MET A 104 -18.49 13.91 -3.79
N SER A 105 -18.02 14.18 -5.02
CA SER A 105 -18.26 15.45 -5.73
C SER A 105 -17.85 16.67 -4.90
N TRP A 106 -16.79 16.52 -4.10
CA TRP A 106 -16.25 17.63 -3.30
C TRP A 106 -15.47 18.60 -4.18
N PRO A 107 -15.38 19.89 -3.78
CA PRO A 107 -14.61 20.88 -4.53
C PRO A 107 -13.15 20.44 -4.67
N PHE A 108 -12.52 20.82 -5.79
CA PHE A 108 -11.14 20.47 -6.17
C PHE A 108 -10.89 18.98 -6.47
N GLY A 109 -11.91 18.12 -6.51
CA GLY A 109 -11.72 16.70 -6.81
C GLY A 109 -11.08 16.44 -8.17
N ASN A 110 -11.46 17.22 -9.21
CA ASN A 110 -10.89 17.09 -10.55
C ASN A 110 -9.44 17.58 -10.61
N GLU A 111 -9.12 18.71 -9.98
CA GLU A 111 -7.77 19.28 -9.93
C GLU A 111 -6.81 18.38 -9.18
N MET A 112 -7.25 17.81 -8.06
CA MET A 112 -6.47 16.83 -7.31
C MET A 112 -6.22 15.55 -8.12
N THR A 113 -7.24 15.07 -8.84
CA THR A 113 -7.12 13.87 -9.69
C THR A 113 -6.14 14.11 -10.83
N LEU A 114 -6.25 15.25 -11.53
CA LEU A 114 -5.31 15.63 -12.59
C LEU A 114 -3.88 15.74 -12.06
N SER A 115 -3.69 16.41 -10.92
CA SER A 115 -2.38 16.52 -10.29
C SER A 115 -1.81 15.14 -9.93
N ALA A 116 -2.61 14.26 -9.34
CA ALA A 116 -2.21 12.90 -9.03
C ALA A 116 -1.82 12.12 -10.29
N LEU A 117 -2.55 12.25 -11.40
CA LEU A 117 -2.22 11.63 -12.67
C LEU A 117 -0.88 12.13 -13.24
N TYR A 118 -0.61 13.44 -13.20
CA TYR A 118 0.66 14.00 -13.66
C TYR A 118 1.85 13.45 -12.85
N PHE A 119 1.74 13.38 -11.53
CA PHE A 119 2.78 12.81 -10.68
C PHE A 119 2.89 11.30 -10.80
N SER A 120 1.85 10.62 -11.27
CA SER A 120 1.88 9.18 -11.45
C SER A 120 2.91 8.73 -12.49
N ILE A 121 3.08 9.45 -13.58
CA ILE A 121 3.98 9.06 -14.68
C ILE A 121 5.42 8.88 -14.21
N PRO A 122 6.08 9.89 -13.61
CA PRO A 122 7.48 9.74 -13.19
C PRO A 122 7.66 8.70 -12.08
N ILE A 123 6.71 8.57 -11.17
CA ILE A 123 6.76 7.57 -10.11
C ILE A 123 6.63 6.16 -10.67
N GLY A 124 5.68 5.94 -11.58
CA GLY A 124 5.50 4.65 -12.24
C GLY A 124 6.71 4.22 -13.04
N LEU A 125 7.29 5.12 -13.84
CA LEU A 125 8.54 4.87 -14.57
C LEU A 125 9.70 4.51 -13.62
N THR A 126 9.84 5.25 -12.53
CA THR A 126 10.89 4.98 -11.53
C THR A 126 10.72 3.61 -10.88
N LEU A 127 9.50 3.20 -10.54
CA LEU A 127 9.23 1.87 -9.97
C LEU A 127 9.58 0.75 -10.97
N ILE A 128 9.23 0.92 -12.24
CA ILE A 128 9.55 -0.04 -13.29
C ILE A 128 11.07 -0.16 -13.47
N VAL A 129 11.77 0.95 -13.63
CA VAL A 129 13.22 0.97 -13.79
C VAL A 129 13.91 0.28 -12.60
N LEU A 130 13.49 0.59 -11.37
CA LEU A 130 14.10 -0.02 -10.19
C LEU A 130 13.79 -1.50 -10.04
N ALA A 131 12.62 -1.95 -10.45
CA ALA A 131 12.31 -3.38 -10.51
C ALA A 131 13.23 -4.11 -11.49
N PHE A 132 13.53 -3.50 -12.64
CA PHE A 132 14.47 -4.06 -13.62
C PHE A 132 15.92 -4.02 -13.14
N VAL A 133 16.40 -2.89 -12.61
CA VAL A 133 17.78 -2.74 -12.12
C VAL A 133 18.08 -3.73 -10.98
N ASN A 134 17.11 -3.97 -10.12
CA ASN A 134 17.25 -4.90 -8.98
C ASN A 134 16.76 -6.31 -9.30
N PHE A 135 16.75 -6.72 -10.56
CA PHE A 135 16.21 -8.02 -10.97
C PHE A 135 16.93 -9.21 -10.30
N LYS A 136 18.23 -9.08 -10.00
CA LYS A 136 19.04 -10.10 -9.31
C LYS A 136 18.78 -10.18 -7.81
N ASP A 137 18.34 -9.10 -7.19
CA ASP A 137 18.03 -9.04 -5.75
C ASP A 137 16.55 -9.36 -5.55
N GLN A 138 16.26 -10.61 -5.22
CA GLN A 138 14.88 -11.11 -5.10
C GLN A 138 14.06 -10.36 -4.05
N GLU A 139 14.68 -9.94 -2.94
CA GLU A 139 13.99 -9.21 -1.88
C GLU A 139 13.54 -7.83 -2.36
N LYS A 140 14.45 -7.07 -2.97
CA LYS A 140 14.16 -5.75 -3.53
C LYS A 140 13.17 -5.84 -4.68
N ARG A 141 13.35 -6.80 -5.59
CA ARG A 141 12.43 -7.03 -6.70
C ARG A 141 11.00 -7.28 -6.21
N ASN A 142 10.82 -8.19 -5.26
CA ASN A 142 9.50 -8.49 -4.70
C ASN A 142 8.87 -7.28 -4.02
N PHE A 143 9.67 -6.44 -3.37
CA PHE A 143 9.22 -5.18 -2.80
C PHE A 143 8.70 -4.23 -3.89
N TYR A 144 9.49 -3.96 -4.93
CA TYR A 144 9.07 -3.06 -6.02
C TYR A 144 7.85 -3.59 -6.77
N LEU A 145 7.75 -4.90 -6.98
CA LEU A 145 6.58 -5.51 -7.61
C LEU A 145 5.31 -5.34 -6.76
N ARG A 146 5.39 -5.56 -5.44
CA ARG A 146 4.26 -5.36 -4.54
C ARG A 146 3.82 -3.89 -4.47
N MET A 147 4.77 -2.97 -4.42
CA MET A 147 4.47 -1.53 -4.49
C MET A 147 3.91 -1.14 -5.86
N GLY A 148 4.47 -1.67 -6.94
CA GLY A 148 3.98 -1.45 -8.29
C GLY A 148 2.55 -1.93 -8.50
N LEU A 149 2.18 -3.07 -7.91
CA LEU A 149 0.82 -3.59 -7.99
C LEU A 149 -0.18 -2.66 -7.27
N ARG A 150 0.12 -2.22 -6.05
CA ARG A 150 -0.72 -1.26 -5.31
C ARG A 150 -0.86 0.05 -6.08
N TYR A 151 0.27 0.54 -6.57
CA TYR A 151 0.34 1.73 -7.39
C TYR A 151 -0.56 1.61 -8.63
N SER A 152 -0.47 0.50 -9.37
CA SER A 152 -1.27 0.27 -10.59
C SER A 152 -2.77 0.25 -10.30
N ILE A 153 -3.19 -0.35 -9.18
CA ILE A 153 -4.60 -0.36 -8.76
C ILE A 153 -5.10 1.07 -8.51
N VAL A 154 -4.33 1.88 -7.79
CA VAL A 154 -4.72 3.26 -7.46
C VAL A 154 -4.74 4.14 -8.71
N VAL A 155 -3.76 4.00 -9.60
CA VAL A 155 -3.75 4.73 -10.89
C VAL A 155 -4.94 4.33 -11.75
N LEU A 156 -5.28 3.05 -11.78
CA LEU A 156 -6.48 2.57 -12.49
C LEU A 156 -7.76 3.20 -11.93
N LEU A 157 -7.89 3.31 -10.61
CA LEU A 157 -9.01 4.00 -9.98
C LEU A 157 -9.07 5.49 -10.36
N LEU A 158 -7.91 6.17 -10.45
CA LEU A 158 -7.85 7.56 -10.91
C LEU A 158 -8.34 7.74 -12.35
N PHE A 159 -8.14 6.74 -13.21
CA PHE A 159 -8.63 6.78 -14.59
C PHE A 159 -10.13 6.46 -14.71
N ILE A 160 -10.66 5.60 -13.86
CA ILE A 160 -12.07 5.21 -13.88
C ILE A 160 -12.96 6.32 -13.35
N PHE A 161 -12.51 7.00 -12.33
CA PHE A 161 -13.25 8.08 -11.66
C PHE A 161 -12.72 9.45 -12.03
#